data_85da5b6067426ecfe84078df7734cbeb
#
_entry.id   85da5b6067426ecfe84078df7734cbeb
#
_cell.length_a   1.000
_cell.length_b   1.000
_cell.length_c   1.000
_cell.angle_alpha   90.00
_cell.angle_beta   90.00
_cell.angle_gamma   90.00
#
_symmetry.space_group_name_H-M   'P 1'
#
loop_
_entity.id
_entity.type
_entity.pdbx_description
1 polymer ?
#
loop_
_entity_poly.entity_id
_entity_poly.type
_entity_poly.pdbx_seq_one_letter_code
_entity_poly.pdbx_strand_id
1 'polypeptide(L)'
;MHDVSPALYTAEIVHWIALVVMAVVYTLRIRWLLSFKLAADKSAPGNPAQSDKKRGARHSLFNVAMPWSMESTRSRKGFGFYLSFVIFHLGVVAGIALAFVSTIAPDVLRVPAVGWTTMTLIVGAFLVSLYRIARRTLRPLMRLISTPDDYFSLFMLTGWFALGAATQAYLMGIWGMTSETLLVAYLYLTSFFLLYVPFSKISHYLYYPFTRIYIGRALGHRGSYPFSRA
;
A
#
# COMPACT_ATOMS: atom_id res chain seq x y z
N MET A 1 -20.98 -13.64 26.01
CA MET A 1 -19.53 -13.67 25.85
C MET A 1 -19.24 -14.85 24.95
N HIS A 2 -18.88 -14.65 23.68
CA HIS A 2 -18.38 -15.76 22.88
C HIS A 2 -16.98 -16.10 23.46
N ASP A 3 -16.81 -17.34 23.91
CA ASP A 3 -15.50 -17.83 24.32
C ASP A 3 -14.58 -17.77 23.11
N VAL A 4 -13.71 -16.75 23.10
CA VAL A 4 -12.66 -16.61 22.07
C VAL A 4 -11.75 -17.80 22.21
N SER A 5 -11.49 -18.52 21.11
CA SER A 5 -10.61 -19.67 21.19
C SER A 5 -9.20 -19.26 21.63
N PRO A 6 -8.44 -20.13 22.35
CA PRO A 6 -7.05 -19.84 22.71
C PRO A 6 -6.16 -19.50 21.50
N ALA A 7 -6.47 -20.08 20.33
CA ALA A 7 -5.73 -19.83 19.10
C ALA A 7 -5.95 -18.41 18.59
N LEU A 8 -7.20 -17.93 18.58
CA LEU A 8 -7.53 -16.56 18.14
C LEU A 8 -6.94 -15.54 19.12
N TYR A 9 -7.09 -15.76 20.44
CA TYR A 9 -6.53 -14.89 21.46
C TYR A 9 -5.00 -14.75 21.29
N THR A 10 -4.30 -15.86 21.04
CA THR A 10 -2.85 -15.83 20.81
C THR A 10 -2.49 -15.06 19.53
N ALA A 11 -3.24 -15.27 18.45
CA ALA A 11 -3.02 -14.57 17.18
C ALA A 11 -3.22 -13.05 17.31
N GLU A 12 -4.23 -12.62 18.08
CA GLU A 12 -4.47 -11.20 18.38
C GLU A 12 -3.32 -10.58 19.18
N ILE A 13 -2.83 -11.26 20.22
CA ILE A 13 -1.66 -10.79 20.98
C ILE A 13 -0.45 -10.62 20.07
N VAL A 14 -0.14 -11.64 19.24
CA VAL A 14 0.99 -11.59 18.30
C VAL A 14 0.80 -10.42 17.32
N HIS A 15 -0.43 -10.18 16.84
CA HIS A 15 -0.73 -9.07 15.96
C HIS A 15 -0.45 -7.71 16.61
N TRP A 16 -0.89 -7.50 17.85
CA TRP A 16 -0.63 -6.25 18.59
C TRP A 16 0.85 -6.04 18.90
N ILE A 17 1.58 -7.11 19.28
CA ILE A 17 3.03 -7.04 19.50
C ILE A 17 3.74 -6.64 18.19
N ALA A 18 3.40 -7.28 17.07
CA ALA A 18 3.99 -6.97 15.78
C ALA A 18 3.72 -5.52 15.36
N LEU A 19 2.52 -4.97 15.64
CA LEU A 19 2.17 -3.59 15.41
C LEU A 19 3.04 -2.63 16.23
N VAL A 20 3.25 -2.90 17.52
CA VAL A 20 4.12 -2.09 18.40
C VAL A 20 5.55 -2.09 17.85
N VAL A 21 6.08 -3.25 17.46
CA VAL A 21 7.42 -3.36 16.87
C VAL A 21 7.51 -2.53 15.60
N MET A 22 6.55 -2.65 14.69
CA MET A 22 6.50 -1.84 13.47
C MET A 22 6.49 -0.34 13.79
N ALA A 23 5.66 0.09 14.74
CA ALA A 23 5.55 1.50 15.14
C ALA A 23 6.88 2.03 15.67
N VAL A 24 7.59 1.27 16.50
CA VAL A 24 8.92 1.63 17.01
C VAL A 24 9.93 1.76 15.87
N VAL A 25 10.00 0.75 14.99
CA VAL A 25 10.93 0.76 13.85
C VAL A 25 10.67 1.95 12.93
N TYR A 26 9.40 2.25 12.64
CA TYR A 26 9.05 3.39 11.78
C TYR A 26 9.35 4.73 12.45
N THR A 27 9.10 4.86 13.74
CA THR A 27 9.45 6.07 14.50
C THR A 27 10.95 6.32 14.44
N LEU A 28 11.78 5.30 14.65
CA LEU A 28 13.23 5.40 14.55
C LEU A 28 13.68 5.79 13.14
N ARG A 29 13.09 5.18 12.10
CA ARG A 29 13.41 5.51 10.70
C ARG A 29 13.01 6.92 10.31
N ILE A 30 11.84 7.39 10.75
CA ILE A 30 11.39 8.77 10.49
C ILE A 30 12.33 9.75 11.21
N ARG A 31 12.67 9.51 12.47
CA ARG A 31 13.64 10.33 13.20
C ARG A 31 14.98 10.38 12.49
N TRP A 32 15.48 9.23 12.05
CA TRP A 32 16.72 9.15 11.28
C TRP A 32 16.61 9.94 9.98
N LEU A 33 15.55 9.77 9.20
CA LEU A 33 15.32 10.52 7.97
C LEU A 33 15.29 12.03 8.18
N LEU A 34 14.62 12.48 9.24
CA LEU A 34 14.48 13.90 9.59
C LEU A 34 15.78 14.50 10.15
N SER A 35 16.75 13.69 10.58
CA SER A 35 18.06 14.16 11.04
C SER A 35 18.95 14.66 9.88
N PHE A 36 18.68 14.26 8.64
CA PHE A 36 19.43 14.72 7.48
C PHE A 36 19.02 16.14 7.08
N LYS A 37 20.02 17.00 6.87
CA LYS A 37 19.79 18.31 6.26
C LYS A 37 19.49 18.12 4.78
N LEU A 38 18.37 18.67 4.32
CA LEU A 38 18.05 18.68 2.91
C LEU A 38 19.05 19.54 2.14
N ALA A 39 19.61 19.01 1.06
CA ALA A 39 20.42 19.79 0.16
C ALA A 39 19.60 20.94 -0.44
N ALA A 40 20.12 22.16 -0.36
CA ALA A 40 19.52 23.30 -1.01
C ALA A 40 19.99 23.39 -2.46
N ASP A 41 19.05 23.45 -3.40
CA ASP A 41 19.37 23.77 -4.79
C ASP A 41 19.78 25.25 -4.85
N LYS A 42 21.05 25.50 -5.16
CA LYS A 42 21.64 26.83 -5.30
C LYS A 42 21.65 27.33 -6.74
N SER A 43 21.20 26.52 -7.70
CA SER A 43 21.12 26.93 -9.11
C SER A 43 20.08 28.04 -9.30
N ALA A 44 20.33 28.92 -10.26
CA ALA A 44 19.36 29.91 -10.65
C ALA A 44 18.08 29.21 -11.23
N PRO A 45 16.89 29.77 -10.99
CA PRO A 45 15.66 29.26 -11.62
C PRO A 45 15.78 29.33 -13.15
N GLY A 46 15.48 28.22 -13.84
CA GLY A 46 15.41 28.22 -15.31
C GLY A 46 14.26 29.09 -15.84
N ASN A 47 13.17 29.18 -15.09
CA ASN A 47 12.07 30.10 -15.33
C ASN A 47 11.68 30.80 -14.03
N PRO A 48 12.22 32.01 -13.76
CA PRO A 48 11.94 32.75 -12.51
C PRO A 48 10.46 33.07 -12.31
N ALA A 49 9.72 33.35 -13.38
CA ALA A 49 8.30 33.68 -13.30
C ALA A 49 7.43 32.49 -12.84
N GLN A 50 7.91 31.27 -13.01
CA GLN A 50 7.23 30.03 -12.61
C GLN A 50 7.86 29.38 -11.36
N SER A 51 8.87 30.01 -10.76
CA SER A 51 9.57 29.47 -9.58
C SER A 51 8.66 29.56 -8.36
N ASP A 52 8.16 28.39 -7.90
CA ASP A 52 7.38 28.25 -6.66
C ASP A 52 7.63 26.88 -6.00
N LYS A 53 8.45 26.90 -4.95
CA LYS A 53 8.78 25.69 -4.18
C LYS A 53 7.57 25.04 -3.50
N LYS A 54 6.61 25.83 -3.00
CA LYS A 54 5.44 25.32 -2.28
C LYS A 54 4.46 24.67 -3.25
N ARG A 55 4.21 25.34 -4.39
CA ARG A 55 3.36 24.80 -5.46
C ARG A 55 3.94 23.50 -6.04
N GLY A 56 5.25 23.47 -6.29
CA GLY A 56 5.94 22.29 -6.77
C GLY A 56 5.83 21.12 -5.77
N ALA A 57 6.06 21.36 -4.47
CA ALA A 57 5.92 20.34 -3.43
C ALA A 57 4.51 19.78 -3.36
N ARG A 58 3.49 20.64 -3.31
CA ARG A 58 2.09 20.23 -3.26
C ARG A 58 1.67 19.41 -4.47
N HIS A 59 2.01 19.88 -5.66
CA HIS A 59 1.69 19.15 -6.89
C HIS A 59 2.38 17.78 -6.94
N SER A 60 3.67 17.71 -6.57
CA SER A 60 4.40 16.46 -6.53
C SER A 60 3.81 15.46 -5.53
N LEU A 61 3.38 15.92 -4.35
CA LEU A 61 2.79 15.06 -3.31
C LEU A 61 1.47 14.44 -3.77
N PHE A 62 0.60 15.26 -4.39
CA PHE A 62 -0.75 14.82 -4.75
C PHE A 62 -0.87 14.31 -6.20
N ASN A 63 0.23 14.30 -6.96
CA ASN A 63 0.22 13.86 -8.37
C ASN A 63 -0.37 12.46 -8.56
N VAL A 64 -0.14 11.55 -7.62
CA VAL A 64 -0.67 10.18 -7.67
C VAL A 64 -2.20 10.13 -7.68
N ALA A 65 -2.86 11.12 -7.06
CA ALA A 65 -4.32 11.26 -7.04
C ALA A 65 -4.88 12.05 -8.24
N MET A 66 -3.99 12.51 -9.14
CA MET A 66 -4.35 13.36 -10.29
C MET A 66 -3.94 12.70 -11.61
N PRO A 67 -4.58 11.58 -12.03
CA PRO A 67 -4.18 10.87 -13.25
C PRO A 67 -4.20 11.75 -14.51
N TRP A 68 -5.12 12.74 -14.57
CA TRP A 68 -5.19 13.69 -15.66
C TRP A 68 -3.97 14.63 -15.80
N SER A 69 -3.17 14.77 -14.74
CA SER A 69 -1.95 15.58 -14.75
C SER A 69 -0.72 14.81 -15.23
N MET A 70 -0.83 13.49 -15.38
CA MET A 70 0.27 12.62 -15.80
C MET A 70 0.12 12.27 -17.27
N GLU A 71 1.17 12.51 -18.05
CA GLU A 71 1.19 12.16 -19.48
C GLU A 71 1.07 10.65 -19.71
N SER A 72 1.68 9.86 -18.81
CA SER A 72 1.63 8.40 -18.89
C SER A 72 0.22 7.82 -18.86
N THR A 73 -0.75 8.52 -18.29
CA THR A 73 -2.15 8.06 -18.18
C THR A 73 -3.05 8.46 -19.34
N ARG A 74 -2.55 9.29 -20.30
CA ARG A 74 -3.32 9.71 -21.48
C ARG A 74 -3.60 8.55 -22.44
N SER A 75 -2.74 7.53 -22.49
CA SER A 75 -2.98 6.34 -23.31
C SER A 75 -3.88 5.34 -22.59
N ARG A 76 -4.67 4.54 -23.34
CA ARG A 76 -5.47 3.43 -22.76
C ARG A 76 -4.62 2.46 -21.93
N LYS A 77 -3.41 2.15 -22.40
CA LYS A 77 -2.47 1.25 -21.68
C LYS A 77 -1.98 1.89 -20.39
N GLY A 78 -1.63 3.16 -20.42
CA GLY A 78 -1.18 3.90 -19.23
C GLY A 78 -2.30 4.08 -18.20
N PHE A 79 -3.51 4.38 -18.65
CA PHE A 79 -4.67 4.47 -17.77
C PHE A 79 -5.02 3.12 -17.13
N GLY A 80 -5.02 2.04 -17.90
CA GLY A 80 -5.23 0.68 -17.36
C GLY A 80 -4.18 0.29 -16.33
N PHE A 81 -2.91 0.69 -16.55
CA PHE A 81 -1.85 0.48 -15.57
C PHE A 81 -2.07 1.28 -14.29
N TYR A 82 -2.47 2.55 -14.40
CA TYR A 82 -2.83 3.40 -13.27
C TYR A 82 -4.03 2.82 -12.51
N LEU A 83 -5.08 2.38 -13.19
CA LEU A 83 -6.25 1.76 -12.57
C LEU A 83 -5.85 0.50 -11.78
N SER A 84 -5.00 -0.35 -12.36
CA SER A 84 -4.47 -1.53 -11.65
C SER A 84 -3.64 -1.16 -10.43
N PHE A 85 -2.93 -0.02 -10.46
CA PHE A 85 -2.22 0.52 -9.31
C PHE A 85 -3.20 0.94 -8.20
N VAL A 86 -4.26 1.67 -8.54
CA VAL A 86 -5.27 2.14 -7.58
C VAL A 86 -6.00 0.97 -6.93
N ILE A 87 -6.51 0.01 -7.74
CA ILE A 87 -7.21 -1.18 -7.24
C ILE A 87 -6.32 -1.96 -6.26
N PHE A 88 -5.06 -2.18 -6.61
CA PHE A 88 -4.13 -2.90 -5.75
C PHE A 88 -3.93 -2.21 -4.41
N HIS A 89 -3.73 -0.88 -4.39
CA HIS A 89 -3.49 -0.14 -3.15
C HIS A 89 -4.76 0.00 -2.30
N LEU A 90 -5.93 0.17 -2.90
CA LEU A 90 -7.19 0.15 -2.17
C LEU A 90 -7.44 -1.22 -1.52
N GLY A 91 -7.08 -2.32 -2.21
CA GLY A 91 -7.13 -3.65 -1.61
C GLY A 91 -6.15 -3.85 -0.47
N VAL A 92 -4.94 -3.26 -0.53
CA VAL A 92 -4.00 -3.25 0.60
C VAL A 92 -4.61 -2.52 1.80
N VAL A 93 -5.21 -1.34 1.59
CA VAL A 93 -5.89 -0.59 2.66
C VAL A 93 -7.06 -1.40 3.24
N ALA A 94 -7.88 -2.03 2.39
CA ALA A 94 -8.98 -2.87 2.83
C ALA A 94 -8.50 -4.10 3.63
N GLY A 95 -7.40 -4.74 3.20
CA GLY A 95 -6.82 -5.86 3.94
C GLY A 95 -6.26 -5.42 5.29
N ILE A 96 -5.54 -4.31 5.37
CA ILE A 96 -5.10 -3.75 6.66
C ILE A 96 -6.31 -3.45 7.55
N ALA A 97 -7.34 -2.77 7.01
CA ALA A 97 -8.57 -2.48 7.75
C ALA A 97 -9.27 -3.76 8.24
N LEU A 98 -9.32 -4.82 7.41
CA LEU A 98 -9.87 -6.12 7.80
C LEU A 98 -9.16 -6.67 9.05
N ALA A 99 -7.82 -6.65 9.08
CA ALA A 99 -7.06 -7.16 10.22
C ALA A 99 -7.37 -6.39 11.51
N PHE A 100 -7.39 -5.05 11.46
CA PHE A 100 -7.68 -4.23 12.65
C PHE A 100 -9.15 -4.29 13.07
N VAL A 101 -10.07 -4.19 12.12
CA VAL A 101 -11.51 -4.18 12.43
C VAL A 101 -11.96 -5.55 12.94
N SER A 102 -11.37 -6.65 12.46
CA SER A 102 -11.71 -7.99 12.95
C SER A 102 -11.33 -8.21 14.42
N THR A 103 -10.33 -7.48 14.94
CA THR A 103 -9.92 -7.56 16.36
C THR A 103 -10.64 -6.56 17.26
N ILE A 104 -11.04 -5.40 16.73
CA ILE A 104 -11.62 -4.31 17.55
C ILE A 104 -13.16 -4.30 17.48
N ALA A 105 -13.72 -4.51 16.29
CA ALA A 105 -15.15 -4.37 16.02
C ALA A 105 -15.62 -5.33 14.91
N PRO A 106 -15.54 -6.66 15.11
CA PRO A 106 -15.81 -7.66 14.06
C PRO A 106 -17.21 -7.54 13.47
N ASP A 107 -18.19 -7.08 14.23
CA ASP A 107 -19.59 -6.93 13.77
C ASP A 107 -19.73 -5.89 12.65
N VAL A 108 -18.85 -4.89 12.58
CA VAL A 108 -18.82 -3.92 11.48
C VAL A 108 -18.57 -4.60 10.14
N LEU A 109 -17.72 -5.63 10.11
CA LEU A 109 -17.40 -6.39 8.90
C LEU A 109 -18.54 -7.30 8.41
N ARG A 110 -19.52 -7.57 9.29
CA ARG A 110 -20.75 -8.32 8.97
C ARG A 110 -21.82 -7.44 8.35
N VAL A 111 -21.73 -6.12 8.51
CA VAL A 111 -22.65 -5.19 7.84
C VAL A 111 -22.51 -5.35 6.33
N PRO A 112 -23.60 -5.65 5.58
CA PRO A 112 -23.49 -6.02 4.16
C PRO A 112 -22.74 -5.00 3.31
N ALA A 113 -22.99 -3.70 3.50
CA ALA A 113 -22.31 -2.64 2.75
C ALA A 113 -20.79 -2.62 3.00
N VAL A 114 -20.37 -2.78 4.26
CA VAL A 114 -18.95 -2.81 4.63
C VAL A 114 -18.31 -4.12 4.17
N GLY A 115 -18.95 -5.23 4.46
CA GLY A 115 -18.43 -6.57 4.12
C GLY A 115 -18.23 -6.75 2.63
N TRP A 116 -19.22 -6.43 1.79
CA TRP A 116 -19.10 -6.54 0.33
C TRP A 116 -18.10 -5.54 -0.26
N THR A 117 -18.01 -4.32 0.29
CA THR A 117 -16.99 -3.34 -0.14
C THR A 117 -15.59 -3.86 0.14
N THR A 118 -15.34 -4.32 1.37
CA THR A 118 -14.04 -4.91 1.78
C THR A 118 -13.70 -6.11 0.91
N MET A 119 -14.64 -7.04 0.71
CA MET A 119 -14.48 -8.20 -0.15
C MET A 119 -14.10 -7.81 -1.58
N THR A 120 -14.85 -6.89 -2.19
CA THR A 120 -14.62 -6.45 -3.58
C THR A 120 -13.24 -5.84 -3.76
N LEU A 121 -12.80 -5.00 -2.82
CA LEU A 121 -11.47 -4.38 -2.87
C LEU A 121 -10.35 -5.41 -2.74
N ILE A 122 -10.48 -6.36 -1.81
CA ILE A 122 -9.47 -7.41 -1.60
C ILE A 122 -9.41 -8.36 -2.81
N VAL A 123 -10.55 -8.81 -3.32
CA VAL A 123 -10.60 -9.68 -4.51
C VAL A 123 -10.06 -8.95 -5.73
N GLY A 124 -10.40 -7.68 -5.91
CA GLY A 124 -9.83 -6.86 -6.98
C GLY A 124 -8.30 -6.78 -6.91
N ALA A 125 -7.74 -6.57 -5.72
CA ALA A 125 -6.29 -6.56 -5.51
C ALA A 125 -5.66 -7.95 -5.72
N PHE A 126 -6.33 -9.02 -5.32
CA PHE A 126 -5.92 -10.39 -5.61
C PHE A 126 -5.79 -10.65 -7.11
N LEU A 127 -6.81 -10.31 -7.90
CA LEU A 127 -6.79 -10.46 -9.36
C LEU A 127 -5.67 -9.62 -10.01
N VAL A 128 -5.48 -8.38 -9.55
CA VAL A 128 -4.37 -7.53 -10.02
C VAL A 128 -3.03 -8.14 -9.65
N SER A 129 -2.88 -8.75 -8.47
CA SER A 129 -1.63 -9.39 -8.06
C SER A 129 -1.31 -10.61 -8.93
N LEU A 130 -2.30 -11.44 -9.27
CA LEU A 130 -2.15 -12.54 -10.21
C LEU A 130 -1.70 -12.03 -11.61
N TYR A 131 -2.34 -10.96 -12.10
CA TYR A 131 -1.90 -10.32 -13.35
C TYR A 131 -0.44 -9.85 -13.27
N ARG A 132 -0.02 -9.26 -12.14
CA ARG A 132 1.37 -8.81 -11.94
C ARG A 132 2.35 -9.98 -11.89
N ILE A 133 1.99 -11.10 -11.26
CA ILE A 133 2.80 -12.33 -11.29
C ILE A 133 2.95 -12.80 -12.72
N ALA A 134 1.84 -13.00 -13.44
CA ALA A 134 1.87 -13.44 -14.84
C ALA A 134 2.71 -12.50 -15.72
N ARG A 135 2.56 -11.18 -15.55
CA ARG A 135 3.36 -10.20 -16.30
C ARG A 135 4.86 -10.32 -16.00
N ARG A 136 5.25 -10.56 -14.74
CA ARG A 136 6.66 -10.68 -14.34
C ARG A 136 7.27 -12.00 -14.82
N THR A 137 6.50 -13.08 -14.82
CA THR A 137 6.99 -14.41 -15.24
C THR A 137 6.99 -14.59 -16.74
N LEU A 138 6.01 -14.04 -17.45
CA LEU A 138 5.84 -14.29 -18.90
C LEU A 138 6.58 -13.27 -19.79
N ARG A 139 6.88 -12.06 -19.30
CA ARG A 139 7.55 -11.03 -20.10
C ARG A 139 9.06 -11.01 -19.84
N PRO A 140 9.90 -11.28 -20.87
CA PRO A 140 11.37 -11.32 -20.71
C PRO A 140 11.96 -10.06 -20.10
N LEU A 141 11.52 -8.87 -20.56
CA LEU A 141 11.96 -7.58 -20.02
C LEU A 141 11.64 -7.44 -18.54
N MET A 142 10.46 -7.89 -18.09
CA MET A 142 10.08 -7.83 -16.69
C MET A 142 10.91 -8.77 -15.83
N ARG A 143 11.27 -9.96 -16.35
CA ARG A 143 12.16 -10.89 -15.65
C ARG A 143 13.55 -10.31 -15.43
N LEU A 144 14.10 -9.62 -16.44
CA LEU A 144 15.43 -9.00 -16.33
C LEU A 144 15.54 -7.94 -15.25
N ILE A 145 14.47 -7.18 -15.00
CA ILE A 145 14.45 -6.10 -13.99
C ILE A 145 13.87 -6.53 -12.64
N SER A 146 13.42 -7.77 -12.50
CA SER A 146 12.82 -8.30 -11.27
C SER A 146 13.86 -9.03 -10.44
N THR A 147 13.91 -8.70 -9.14
CA THR A 147 14.77 -9.37 -8.15
C THR A 147 13.99 -10.48 -7.43
N PRO A 148 14.66 -11.43 -6.75
CA PRO A 148 13.99 -12.43 -5.91
C PRO A 148 13.04 -11.82 -4.88
N ASP A 149 13.41 -10.69 -4.27
CA ASP A 149 12.57 -9.96 -3.31
C ASP A 149 11.27 -9.41 -3.93
N ASP A 150 11.30 -9.00 -5.22
CA ASP A 150 10.08 -8.58 -5.92
C ASP A 150 9.09 -9.73 -6.11
N TYR A 151 9.59 -10.94 -6.38
CA TYR A 151 8.75 -12.14 -6.47
C TYR A 151 8.24 -12.55 -5.10
N PHE A 152 9.12 -12.63 -4.09
CA PHE A 152 8.75 -12.98 -2.73
C PHE A 152 7.63 -12.08 -2.19
N SER A 153 7.84 -10.76 -2.25
CA SER A 153 6.85 -9.78 -1.78
C SER A 153 5.53 -9.91 -2.52
N LEU A 154 5.55 -10.14 -3.84
CA LEU A 154 4.35 -10.24 -4.65
C LEU A 154 3.58 -11.54 -4.38
N PHE A 155 4.27 -12.69 -4.23
CA PHE A 155 3.64 -13.96 -3.89
C PHE A 155 3.02 -13.92 -2.50
N MET A 156 3.76 -13.38 -1.53
CA MET A 156 3.26 -13.22 -0.16
C MET A 156 2.02 -12.33 -0.09
N LEU A 157 2.03 -11.18 -0.78
CA LEU A 157 0.86 -10.29 -0.87
C LEU A 157 -0.33 -10.97 -1.55
N THR A 158 -0.07 -11.76 -2.60
CA THR A 158 -1.13 -12.52 -3.29
C THR A 158 -1.78 -13.53 -2.35
N GLY A 159 -0.98 -14.28 -1.59
CA GLY A 159 -1.46 -15.19 -0.55
C GLY A 159 -2.25 -14.45 0.54
N TRP A 160 -1.77 -13.28 0.95
CA TRP A 160 -2.45 -12.45 1.94
C TRP A 160 -3.81 -11.94 1.46
N PHE A 161 -3.94 -11.51 0.20
CA PHE A 161 -5.24 -11.15 -0.37
C PHE A 161 -6.18 -12.33 -0.48
N ALA A 162 -5.68 -13.50 -0.92
CA ALA A 162 -6.50 -14.72 -1.00
C ALA A 162 -7.05 -15.10 0.39
N LEU A 163 -6.18 -15.11 1.39
CA LEU A 163 -6.57 -15.42 2.76
C LEU A 163 -7.47 -14.35 3.36
N GLY A 164 -7.24 -13.07 3.06
CA GLY A 164 -8.11 -11.97 3.47
C GLY A 164 -9.52 -12.07 2.87
N ALA A 165 -9.64 -12.43 1.59
CA ALA A 165 -10.93 -12.66 0.96
C ALA A 165 -11.67 -13.86 1.61
N ALA A 166 -10.97 -14.95 1.90
CA ALA A 166 -11.53 -16.10 2.58
C ALA A 166 -11.96 -15.77 4.02
N THR A 167 -11.15 -14.98 4.74
CA THR A 167 -11.48 -14.49 6.09
C THR A 167 -12.71 -13.59 6.07
N GLN A 168 -12.82 -12.67 5.10
CA GLN A 168 -14.00 -11.82 4.97
C GLN A 168 -15.26 -12.65 4.64
N ALA A 169 -15.14 -13.67 3.79
CA ALA A 169 -16.23 -14.60 3.49
C ALA A 169 -16.71 -15.36 4.75
N TYR A 170 -15.75 -15.80 5.58
CA TYR A 170 -16.03 -16.41 6.88
C TYR A 170 -16.79 -15.46 7.79
N LEU A 171 -16.32 -14.23 7.97
CA LEU A 171 -16.97 -13.23 8.83
C LEU A 171 -18.40 -12.89 8.38
N MET A 172 -18.65 -12.92 7.08
CA MET A 172 -19.99 -12.71 6.50
C MET A 172 -20.87 -13.97 6.50
N GLY A 173 -20.36 -15.12 6.94
CA GLY A 173 -21.09 -16.39 6.90
C GLY A 173 -21.38 -16.93 5.50
N ILE A 174 -20.62 -16.48 4.48
CA ILE A 174 -20.80 -16.91 3.09
C ILE A 174 -20.39 -18.39 2.97
N TRP A 175 -21.20 -19.17 2.25
CA TRP A 175 -21.02 -20.62 2.00
C TRP A 175 -20.93 -21.49 3.26
N GLY A 176 -21.49 -21.02 4.40
CA GLY A 176 -21.46 -21.80 5.64
C GLY A 176 -20.06 -22.00 6.23
N MET A 177 -19.10 -21.15 5.87
CA MET A 177 -17.77 -21.19 6.44
C MET A 177 -17.83 -20.91 7.94
N THR A 178 -17.44 -21.89 8.76
CA THR A 178 -17.47 -21.80 10.23
C THR A 178 -16.08 -21.81 10.86
N SER A 179 -15.03 -21.97 10.06
CA SER A 179 -13.68 -22.17 10.58
C SER A 179 -13.00 -20.84 10.94
N GLU A 180 -12.82 -20.61 12.24
CA GLU A 180 -12.00 -19.52 12.81
C GLU A 180 -10.52 -19.58 12.35
N THR A 181 -10.07 -20.74 11.88
CA THR A 181 -8.69 -20.95 11.39
C THR A 181 -8.29 -19.95 10.30
N LEU A 182 -9.24 -19.53 9.46
CA LEU A 182 -8.99 -18.52 8.42
C LEU A 182 -8.60 -17.18 9.03
N LEU A 183 -9.32 -16.73 10.05
CA LEU A 183 -9.02 -15.48 10.76
C LEU A 183 -7.69 -15.56 11.48
N VAL A 184 -7.43 -16.67 12.19
CA VAL A 184 -6.17 -16.92 12.90
C VAL A 184 -4.99 -16.89 11.93
N ALA A 185 -5.08 -17.61 10.81
CA ALA A 185 -4.03 -17.63 9.79
C ALA A 185 -3.83 -16.24 9.17
N TYR A 186 -4.91 -15.49 8.94
CA TYR A 186 -4.84 -14.13 8.40
C TYR A 186 -4.13 -13.17 9.35
N LEU A 187 -4.42 -13.24 10.66
CA LEU A 187 -3.76 -12.42 11.67
C LEU A 187 -2.26 -12.75 11.79
N TYR A 188 -1.89 -14.04 11.75
CA TYR A 188 -0.47 -14.42 11.75
C TYR A 188 0.26 -13.92 10.49
N LEU A 189 -0.34 -14.08 9.31
CA LEU A 189 0.27 -13.60 8.07
C LEU A 189 0.36 -12.06 8.05
N THR A 190 -0.64 -11.36 8.60
CA THR A 190 -0.60 -9.90 8.75
C THR A 190 0.48 -9.50 9.76
N SER A 191 0.63 -10.20 10.86
CA SER A 191 1.70 -9.98 11.85
C SER A 191 3.09 -10.16 11.23
N PHE A 192 3.27 -11.18 10.39
CA PHE A 192 4.48 -11.34 9.60
C PHE A 192 4.74 -10.11 8.73
N PHE A 193 3.72 -9.58 8.02
CA PHE A 193 3.89 -8.37 7.22
C PHE A 193 4.23 -7.14 8.06
N LEU A 194 3.64 -6.97 9.25
CA LEU A 194 3.97 -5.86 10.15
C LEU A 194 5.47 -5.86 10.53
N LEU A 195 6.05 -7.05 10.69
CA LEU A 195 7.49 -7.21 10.98
C LEU A 195 8.37 -7.11 9.73
N TYR A 196 7.93 -7.65 8.59
CA TYR A 196 8.70 -7.72 7.34
C TYR A 196 8.73 -6.39 6.58
N VAL A 197 7.57 -5.72 6.46
CA VAL A 197 7.39 -4.53 5.63
C VAL A 197 8.37 -3.40 5.95
N PRO A 198 8.68 -3.08 7.22
CA PRO A 198 9.66 -2.05 7.52
C PRO A 198 11.04 -2.27 6.88
N PHE A 199 11.42 -3.52 6.62
CA PHE A 199 12.74 -3.88 6.08
C PHE A 199 12.72 -4.23 4.59
N SER A 200 11.55 -4.20 3.96
CA SER A 200 11.34 -4.56 2.55
C SER A 200 11.13 -3.34 1.66
N LYS A 201 11.08 -3.57 0.34
CA LYS A 201 10.73 -2.54 -0.66
C LYS A 201 9.28 -2.04 -0.50
N ILE A 202 8.42 -2.76 0.22
CA ILE A 202 7.03 -2.37 0.48
C ILE A 202 7.00 -1.10 1.35
N SER A 203 8.05 -0.81 2.14
CA SER A 203 8.13 0.40 2.98
C SER A 203 8.16 1.73 2.19
N HIS A 204 8.10 1.70 0.85
CA HIS A 204 8.11 2.90 0.00
C HIS A 204 7.02 3.93 0.37
N TYR A 205 5.86 3.51 0.89
CA TYR A 205 4.80 4.40 1.32
C TYR A 205 5.22 5.33 2.48
N LEU A 206 6.10 4.85 3.37
CA LEU A 206 6.66 5.66 4.45
C LEU A 206 7.51 6.81 3.91
N TYR A 207 8.33 6.53 2.88
CA TYR A 207 9.26 7.50 2.30
C TYR A 207 8.61 8.38 1.24
N TYR A 208 7.46 8.00 0.70
CA TYR A 208 6.77 8.69 -0.39
C TYR A 208 6.57 10.18 -0.11
N PRO A 209 5.96 10.62 1.00
CA PRO A 209 5.70 12.05 1.23
C PRO A 209 6.99 12.86 1.30
N PHE A 210 8.03 12.35 1.96
CA PHE A 210 9.32 13.03 2.10
C PHE A 210 10.01 13.19 0.73
N THR A 211 10.08 12.11 -0.04
CA THR A 211 10.70 12.11 -1.37
C THR A 211 9.95 13.05 -2.32
N ARG A 212 8.62 12.99 -2.33
CA ARG A 212 7.81 13.82 -3.23
C ARG A 212 7.87 15.29 -2.87
N ILE A 213 7.86 15.63 -1.59
CA ILE A 213 8.05 17.02 -1.14
C ILE A 213 9.44 17.54 -1.51
N TYR A 214 10.49 16.74 -1.32
CA TYR A 214 11.86 17.13 -1.65
C TYR A 214 12.03 17.39 -3.16
N ILE A 215 11.66 16.42 -4.00
CA ILE A 215 11.72 16.54 -5.46
C ILE A 215 10.85 17.71 -5.94
N GLY A 216 9.63 17.83 -5.42
CA GLY A 216 8.72 18.90 -5.80
C GLY A 216 9.23 20.29 -5.44
N ARG A 217 9.92 20.44 -4.31
CA ARG A 217 10.59 21.71 -3.94
C ARG A 217 11.75 22.05 -4.89
N ALA A 218 12.58 21.07 -5.24
CA ALA A 218 13.70 21.27 -6.13
C ALA A 218 13.24 21.68 -7.54
N LEU A 219 12.31 20.92 -8.12
CA LEU A 219 11.77 21.20 -9.45
C LEU A 219 10.91 22.48 -9.48
N GLY A 220 10.13 22.74 -8.41
CA GLY A 220 9.39 23.99 -8.27
C GLY A 220 10.30 25.20 -8.15
N HIS A 221 11.46 25.09 -7.47
CA HIS A 221 12.45 26.15 -7.44
C HIS A 221 12.99 26.47 -8.84
N ARG A 222 13.25 25.45 -9.64
CA ARG A 222 13.72 25.62 -11.03
C ARG A 222 12.66 26.18 -11.99
N GLY A 223 11.40 26.28 -11.57
CA GLY A 223 10.28 26.66 -12.43
C GLY A 223 9.92 25.61 -13.49
N SER A 224 10.39 24.37 -13.30
CA SER A 224 10.13 23.25 -14.22
C SER A 224 8.97 22.36 -13.81
N TYR A 225 8.33 22.66 -12.67
CA TYR A 225 7.26 21.83 -12.12
C TYR A 225 6.32 22.64 -11.22
N PRO A 226 4.99 22.52 -11.31
CA PRO A 226 4.25 21.64 -12.22
C PRO A 226 4.42 22.06 -13.69
N PHE A 227 4.42 21.07 -14.59
CA PHE A 227 4.48 21.35 -16.02
C PHE A 227 3.29 22.25 -16.39
N SER A 228 3.56 23.42 -16.98
CA SER A 228 2.53 24.22 -17.62
C SER A 228 1.99 23.41 -18.81
N ARG A 229 0.68 23.27 -18.93
CA ARG A 229 0.10 22.82 -20.21
C ARG A 229 0.42 23.89 -21.24
N ALA A 230 1.28 23.55 -22.21
CA ALA A 230 1.42 24.37 -23.40
C ALA A 230 0.12 24.35 -24.19
#